data_9d191459e7eab41f60bacc0c7f11eac5
#
_entry.id   9d191459e7eab41f60bacc0c7f11eac5
#
_cell.length_a   1.000
_cell.length_b   1.000
_cell.length_c   1.000
_cell.angle_alpha   90.00
_cell.angle_beta   90.00
_cell.angle_gamma   90.00
#
_symmetry.space_group_name_H-M   'P 1'
#
loop_
_entity.id
_entity.type
_entity.pdbx_description
1 polymer ?
#
loop_
_entity_poly.entity_id
_entity_poly.type
_entity_poly.pdbx_seq_one_letter_code
_entity_poly.pdbx_strand_id
1 'polypeptide(L)'
;VQRPTPDDEPATHAPASGEPAPTDTDAAAPASTGPRSGIDRWFTLTERGSTVGREVRGGVVTFVTMSYIVVLNPLILGSFSPTGPGAKADVLGNVLSVPQVAAATALVAGVLTLLMGLVANMPFALATGLGINALVAFTIAPQVSWPEAMGLVVVDGIIIVILVLTGFRTAVFNAVPPALKAAIGVGIGLFIAFIGLVDAGFVRRLPDAANTTVPVGLGINGSIASWPTFVFVLGLLISGALVALRVRAGILLGIVLTTVVAIVVEAIATVGPSNGTNPKGWNLGYPGLPGSIFGLPDLSLVGDVSFGAWTRLPAITATLLVFTLVLANFFDAMGTMTGLGKQAGLVDKDGKLPNVGRALFVEGTGAVAGGAASVSSNTVFIESASGIAEGARTGLANIVTGVLFLAAMFLTPLYAIVPVEAAAPALVIVGALMMRQITDIDFTDFRIALPAFLTIIVMPFTYSIANGIGAGFISYVFLAAVSGRAKTVHPLMWVVAVAFVGYFAVGPIEALFR
;
A
#
# COMPACT_ATOMS: atom_id res chain seq x y z
N VAL A 1 -16.39 34.13 51.59
CA VAL A 1 -16.20 35.44 52.20
C VAL A 1 -15.99 36.46 51.07
N GLN A 2 -16.93 37.41 51.02
CA GLN A 2 -16.93 38.74 50.38
C GLN A 2 -16.88 38.84 48.85
N ARG A 3 -18.05 39.20 48.29
CA ARG A 3 -18.22 39.97 47.05
C ARG A 3 -17.65 41.38 47.21
N PRO A 4 -17.18 42.01 46.16
CA PRO A 4 -17.27 43.45 46.00
C PRO A 4 -18.32 43.87 44.98
N THR A 5 -18.89 45.03 45.26
CA THR A 5 -19.93 45.79 44.60
C THR A 5 -19.42 46.53 43.35
N PRO A 6 -20.35 47.03 42.46
CA PRO A 6 -20.04 47.69 41.21
C PRO A 6 -19.85 49.21 41.42
N ASP A 7 -19.13 49.82 40.47
CA ASP A 7 -19.19 51.22 40.00
C ASP A 7 -17.83 51.65 39.52
N ASP A 8 -17.74 51.90 38.21
CA ASP A 8 -17.28 53.15 37.59
C ASP A 8 -17.03 52.95 36.09
N GLU A 9 -17.96 53.41 35.29
CA GLU A 9 -17.72 54.00 33.98
C GLU A 9 -17.35 55.49 34.18
N PRO A 10 -16.82 56.26 33.23
CA PRO A 10 -16.42 56.02 31.81
C PRO A 10 -15.10 56.68 31.40
N ALA A 11 -14.56 56.37 30.23
CA ALA A 11 -13.86 57.34 29.39
C ALA A 11 -13.83 56.90 27.94
N THR A 12 -14.60 57.60 27.14
CA THR A 12 -14.54 57.71 25.68
C THR A 12 -13.17 58.13 25.19
N HIS A 13 -12.52 57.36 24.34
CA HIS A 13 -11.51 57.86 23.43
C HIS A 13 -11.86 57.46 21.99
N ALA A 14 -11.97 58.49 21.16
CA ALA A 14 -12.21 58.43 19.73
C ALA A 14 -11.05 57.75 18.96
N PRO A 15 -11.29 57.17 17.76
CA PRO A 15 -10.30 56.38 17.05
C PRO A 15 -9.28 57.26 16.34
N ALA A 16 -7.99 56.92 16.52
CA ALA A 16 -6.91 57.42 15.69
C ALA A 16 -6.81 56.62 14.39
N SER A 17 -6.75 57.35 13.35
CA SER A 17 -6.60 57.03 11.95
C SER A 17 -5.56 55.99 11.55
N GLY A 18 -5.95 55.07 10.66
CA GLY A 18 -5.13 54.74 9.51
C GLY A 18 -4.15 53.60 9.64
N GLU A 19 -4.66 52.35 9.70
CA GLU A 19 -3.94 51.24 9.10
C GLU A 19 -4.59 50.89 7.76
N PRO A 20 -3.81 50.78 6.65
CA PRO A 20 -4.37 50.33 5.40
C PRO A 20 -4.73 48.84 5.50
N ALA A 21 -5.95 48.48 5.11
CA ALA A 21 -6.42 47.13 4.95
C ALA A 21 -5.43 46.31 4.12
N PRO A 22 -5.21 44.99 4.44
CA PRO A 22 -4.42 44.14 3.59
C PRO A 22 -5.09 44.07 2.21
N THR A 23 -4.36 44.56 1.22
CA THR A 23 -4.76 44.45 -0.18
C THR A 23 -4.84 42.97 -0.54
N ASP A 24 -6.07 42.51 -0.79
CA ASP A 24 -6.38 41.26 -1.51
C ASP A 24 -5.69 41.28 -2.88
N THR A 25 -4.45 40.87 -2.96
CA THR A 25 -3.69 40.68 -4.20
C THR A 25 -3.47 39.20 -4.50
N ASP A 26 -4.47 38.35 -4.18
CA ASP A 26 -4.64 37.03 -4.79
C ASP A 26 -5.95 37.00 -5.61
N ALA A 27 -6.16 38.03 -6.41
CA ALA A 27 -7.12 37.97 -7.50
C ALA A 27 -6.63 36.90 -8.47
N ALA A 28 -7.38 35.81 -8.58
CA ALA A 28 -7.19 34.80 -9.61
C ALA A 28 -6.90 35.50 -10.96
N ALA A 29 -5.74 35.21 -11.53
CA ALA A 29 -5.36 35.74 -12.83
C ALA A 29 -6.50 35.42 -13.83
N PRO A 30 -6.95 36.42 -14.65
CA PRO A 30 -8.04 36.17 -15.58
C PRO A 30 -7.66 35.03 -16.51
N ALA A 31 -8.59 34.09 -16.69
CA ALA A 31 -8.45 32.96 -17.60
C ALA A 31 -8.03 33.49 -18.97
N SER A 32 -6.85 33.09 -19.47
CA SER A 32 -6.36 33.50 -20.79
C SER A 32 -7.36 33.03 -21.85
N THR A 33 -7.96 33.99 -22.57
CA THR A 33 -8.92 33.77 -23.66
C THR A 33 -8.25 33.38 -24.99
N GLY A 34 -6.99 32.92 -24.95
CA GLY A 34 -6.27 32.43 -26.13
C GLY A 34 -6.69 31.02 -26.56
N PRO A 35 -6.43 30.63 -27.81
CA PRO A 35 -6.75 29.28 -28.29
C PRO A 35 -5.99 28.24 -27.43
N ARG A 36 -6.74 27.35 -26.76
CA ARG A 36 -6.19 26.29 -25.91
C ARG A 36 -5.35 25.32 -26.74
N SER A 37 -4.16 24.97 -26.29
CA SER A 37 -3.33 23.96 -26.91
C SER A 37 -4.05 22.59 -26.91
N GLY A 38 -3.69 21.67 -27.81
CA GLY A 38 -4.27 20.32 -27.84
C GLY A 38 -4.10 19.59 -26.50
N ILE A 39 -2.96 19.80 -25.82
CA ILE A 39 -2.66 19.25 -24.50
C ILE A 39 -3.61 19.82 -23.43
N ASP A 40 -3.85 21.15 -23.46
CA ASP A 40 -4.76 21.80 -22.52
C ASP A 40 -6.21 21.35 -22.73
N ARG A 41 -6.63 21.10 -23.97
CA ARG A 41 -7.98 20.57 -24.26
C ARG A 41 -8.15 19.15 -23.75
N TRP A 42 -7.14 18.30 -23.86
CA TRP A 42 -7.22 16.90 -23.41
C TRP A 42 -7.18 16.79 -21.89
N PHE A 43 -6.24 17.49 -21.24
CA PHE A 43 -6.01 17.37 -19.80
C PHE A 43 -6.75 18.42 -18.96
N THR A 44 -7.41 19.41 -19.59
CA THR A 44 -8.14 20.47 -18.88
C THR A 44 -7.26 21.28 -17.89
N LEU A 45 -6.01 21.55 -18.28
CA LEU A 45 -4.99 22.17 -17.42
C LEU A 45 -5.44 23.54 -16.88
N THR A 46 -5.84 24.44 -17.77
CA THR A 46 -6.29 25.80 -17.41
C THR A 46 -7.53 25.77 -16.53
N GLU A 47 -8.48 24.86 -16.81
CA GLU A 47 -9.72 24.69 -16.06
C GLU A 47 -9.46 24.21 -14.62
N ARG A 48 -8.45 23.36 -14.43
CA ARG A 48 -8.03 22.84 -13.11
C ARG A 48 -6.95 23.71 -12.44
N GLY A 49 -6.65 24.89 -12.96
CA GLY A 49 -5.68 25.82 -12.40
C GLY A 49 -4.24 25.32 -12.40
N SER A 50 -3.88 24.43 -13.34
CA SER A 50 -2.53 23.87 -13.47
C SER A 50 -1.83 24.37 -14.74
N THR A 51 -0.56 24.06 -14.86
CA THR A 51 0.29 24.36 -16.03
C THR A 51 1.13 23.15 -16.38
N VAL A 52 1.59 23.04 -17.64
CA VAL A 52 2.47 21.93 -18.07
C VAL A 52 3.69 21.80 -17.15
N GLY A 53 4.32 22.91 -16.76
CA GLY A 53 5.48 22.88 -15.86
C GLY A 53 5.16 22.33 -14.46
N ARG A 54 3.98 22.63 -13.90
CA ARG A 54 3.52 22.07 -12.62
C ARG A 54 3.24 20.58 -12.74
N GLU A 55 2.60 20.16 -13.83
CA GLU A 55 2.30 18.74 -14.08
C GLU A 55 3.58 17.92 -14.27
N VAL A 56 4.53 18.41 -15.07
CA VAL A 56 5.83 17.73 -15.25
C VAL A 56 6.57 17.62 -13.92
N ARG A 57 6.69 18.72 -13.16
CA ARG A 57 7.33 18.70 -11.85
C ARG A 57 6.62 17.75 -10.89
N GLY A 58 5.29 17.80 -10.82
CA GLY A 58 4.48 16.90 -10.00
C GLY A 58 4.65 15.44 -10.39
N GLY A 59 4.68 15.14 -11.70
CA GLY A 59 4.91 13.78 -12.19
C GLY A 59 6.29 13.22 -11.84
N VAL A 60 7.34 14.04 -11.97
CA VAL A 60 8.71 13.65 -11.54
C VAL A 60 8.75 13.40 -10.04
N VAL A 61 8.15 14.27 -9.22
CA VAL A 61 8.12 14.10 -7.77
C VAL A 61 7.33 12.86 -7.37
N THR A 62 6.18 12.60 -8.00
CA THR A 62 5.41 11.34 -7.78
C THR A 62 6.27 10.13 -8.09
N PHE A 63 6.92 10.08 -9.25
CA PHE A 63 7.82 8.98 -9.61
C PHE A 63 8.90 8.77 -8.54
N VAL A 64 9.62 9.83 -8.19
CA VAL A 64 10.74 9.75 -7.24
C VAL A 64 10.27 9.28 -5.85
N THR A 65 9.08 9.72 -5.39
CA THR A 65 8.56 9.31 -4.08
C THR A 65 8.02 7.89 -4.06
N MET A 66 7.55 7.34 -5.19
CA MET A 66 6.99 5.99 -5.23
C MET A 66 7.88 4.93 -5.92
N SER A 67 9.01 5.34 -6.52
CA SER A 67 9.91 4.42 -7.23
C SER A 67 10.52 3.33 -6.34
N TYR A 68 10.51 3.50 -5.01
CA TYR A 68 10.91 2.45 -4.08
C TYR A 68 10.12 1.14 -4.28
N ILE A 69 8.93 1.19 -4.89
CA ILE A 69 8.11 -0.01 -5.13
C ILE A 69 8.79 -0.99 -6.10
N VAL A 70 9.60 -0.48 -7.02
CA VAL A 70 10.37 -1.32 -7.96
C VAL A 70 11.43 -2.16 -7.24
N VAL A 71 11.82 -1.74 -6.03
CA VAL A 71 12.69 -2.49 -5.12
C VAL A 71 11.87 -3.38 -4.18
N LEU A 72 10.84 -2.81 -3.53
CA LEU A 72 10.09 -3.52 -2.49
C LEU A 72 9.24 -4.66 -3.03
N ASN A 73 8.55 -4.48 -4.16
CA ASN A 73 7.70 -5.55 -4.69
C ASN A 73 8.50 -6.83 -5.04
N PRO A 74 9.63 -6.74 -5.74
CA PRO A 74 10.48 -7.91 -5.96
C PRO A 74 10.97 -8.58 -4.67
N LEU A 75 11.21 -7.82 -3.62
CA LEU A 75 11.64 -8.37 -2.33
C LEU A 75 10.48 -9.03 -1.55
N ILE A 76 9.23 -8.66 -1.82
CA ILE A 76 8.06 -9.30 -1.21
C ILE A 76 7.65 -10.56 -1.97
N LEU A 77 7.62 -10.53 -3.30
CA LEU A 77 7.16 -11.65 -4.12
C LEU A 77 8.29 -12.60 -4.53
N GLY A 78 9.48 -12.05 -4.81
CA GLY A 78 10.60 -12.78 -5.37
C GLY A 78 11.59 -13.31 -4.34
N SER A 79 12.47 -14.17 -4.81
CA SER A 79 13.62 -14.67 -4.07
C SER A 79 14.81 -14.83 -5.00
N PHE A 80 16.03 -14.71 -4.44
CA PHE A 80 17.27 -14.97 -5.18
C PHE A 80 17.61 -16.47 -5.22
N SER A 81 17.02 -17.27 -4.31
CA SER A 81 17.21 -18.72 -4.24
C SER A 81 15.91 -19.39 -3.82
N PRO A 82 15.61 -20.60 -4.31
CA PRO A 82 14.46 -21.37 -3.89
C PRO A 82 14.59 -21.94 -2.48
N THR A 83 15.79 -21.96 -1.93
CA THR A 83 16.10 -22.49 -0.59
C THR A 83 16.81 -21.45 0.24
N GLY A 84 16.55 -21.45 1.54
CA GLY A 84 17.21 -20.54 2.48
C GLY A 84 16.20 -19.76 3.33
N PRO A 85 16.70 -19.03 4.36
CA PRO A 85 15.85 -18.22 5.22
C PRO A 85 15.15 -17.12 4.42
N GLY A 86 13.82 -17.08 4.51
CA GLY A 86 13.00 -16.08 3.82
C GLY A 86 12.73 -16.36 2.34
N ALA A 87 13.11 -17.51 1.79
CA ALA A 87 12.72 -17.91 0.44
C ALA A 87 11.20 -17.99 0.32
N LYS A 88 10.64 -17.33 -0.71
CA LYS A 88 9.21 -17.28 -0.99
C LYS A 88 8.89 -18.30 -2.08
N ALA A 89 9.02 -19.58 -1.69
CA ALA A 89 8.73 -20.69 -2.59
C ALA A 89 7.22 -20.97 -2.62
N ASP A 90 6.73 -21.31 -3.80
CA ASP A 90 5.38 -21.82 -3.99
C ASP A 90 5.26 -23.29 -3.50
N VAL A 91 4.07 -23.85 -3.62
CA VAL A 91 3.79 -25.24 -3.21
C VAL A 91 4.67 -26.28 -3.96
N LEU A 92 5.22 -25.92 -5.11
CA LEU A 92 6.10 -26.77 -5.92
C LEU A 92 7.60 -26.52 -5.65
N GLY A 93 7.92 -25.54 -4.79
CA GLY A 93 9.29 -25.13 -4.50
C GLY A 93 9.87 -24.13 -5.48
N ASN A 94 9.08 -23.58 -6.42
CA ASN A 94 9.53 -22.55 -7.35
C ASN A 94 9.50 -21.17 -6.70
N VAL A 95 10.36 -20.27 -7.20
CA VAL A 95 10.42 -18.87 -6.77
C VAL A 95 10.36 -17.94 -7.98
N LEU A 96 9.82 -16.72 -7.77
CA LEU A 96 9.91 -15.66 -8.76
C LEU A 96 11.29 -14.99 -8.65
N SER A 97 11.90 -14.72 -9.80
CA SER A 97 13.20 -14.02 -9.86
C SER A 97 13.05 -12.54 -9.52
N VAL A 98 13.85 -12.04 -8.57
CA VAL A 98 13.82 -10.63 -8.15
C VAL A 98 14.01 -9.65 -9.32
N PRO A 99 14.97 -9.82 -10.24
CA PRO A 99 15.11 -8.94 -11.41
C PRO A 99 13.91 -8.97 -12.36
N GLN A 100 13.31 -10.14 -12.59
CA GLN A 100 12.13 -10.28 -13.44
C GLN A 100 10.91 -9.59 -12.84
N VAL A 101 10.66 -9.78 -11.53
CA VAL A 101 9.57 -9.09 -10.83
C VAL A 101 9.80 -7.57 -10.82
N ALA A 102 11.07 -7.10 -10.69
CA ALA A 102 11.38 -5.67 -10.76
C ALA A 102 11.03 -5.07 -12.13
N ALA A 103 11.45 -5.73 -13.21
CA ALA A 103 11.16 -5.31 -14.57
C ALA A 103 9.65 -5.28 -14.85
N ALA A 104 8.94 -6.35 -14.50
CA ALA A 104 7.49 -6.44 -14.68
C ALA A 104 6.75 -5.42 -13.79
N THR A 105 7.20 -5.15 -12.56
CA THR A 105 6.64 -4.12 -11.67
C THR A 105 6.74 -2.74 -12.30
N ALA A 106 7.91 -2.37 -12.83
CA ALA A 106 8.10 -1.08 -13.48
C ALA A 106 7.26 -0.96 -14.77
N LEU A 107 7.15 -2.05 -15.56
CA LEU A 107 6.28 -2.09 -16.73
C LEU A 107 4.83 -1.82 -16.38
N VAL A 108 4.28 -2.60 -15.46
CA VAL A 108 2.84 -2.52 -15.10
C VAL A 108 2.53 -1.19 -14.43
N ALA A 109 3.36 -0.72 -13.50
CA ALA A 109 3.21 0.59 -12.88
C ALA A 109 3.24 1.72 -13.92
N GLY A 110 4.17 1.65 -14.89
CA GLY A 110 4.27 2.60 -15.99
C GLY A 110 3.02 2.62 -16.84
N VAL A 111 2.60 1.47 -17.38
CA VAL A 111 1.42 1.36 -18.27
C VAL A 111 0.15 1.78 -17.57
N LEU A 112 -0.09 1.32 -16.33
CA LEU A 112 -1.32 1.64 -15.60
C LEU A 112 -1.38 3.12 -15.18
N THR A 113 -0.24 3.70 -14.82
CA THR A 113 -0.17 5.13 -14.51
C THR A 113 -0.43 5.97 -15.76
N LEU A 114 0.08 5.58 -16.94
CA LEU A 114 -0.28 6.20 -18.21
C LEU A 114 -1.78 6.07 -18.50
N LEU A 115 -2.37 4.89 -18.31
CA LEU A 115 -3.81 4.68 -18.50
C LEU A 115 -4.65 5.53 -17.55
N MET A 116 -4.26 5.67 -16.27
CA MET A 116 -4.95 6.55 -15.32
C MET A 116 -4.91 8.00 -15.78
N GLY A 117 -3.77 8.45 -16.30
CA GLY A 117 -3.62 9.80 -16.85
C GLY A 117 -4.49 10.04 -18.08
N LEU A 118 -4.52 9.08 -19.02
CA LEU A 118 -5.23 9.21 -20.30
C LEU A 118 -6.75 9.01 -20.16
N VAL A 119 -7.18 7.99 -19.40
CA VAL A 119 -8.59 7.58 -19.32
C VAL A 119 -9.36 8.35 -18.27
N ALA A 120 -8.79 8.47 -17.06
CA ALA A 120 -9.46 9.14 -15.94
C ALA A 120 -9.10 10.62 -15.80
N ASN A 121 -8.00 11.07 -16.43
CA ASN A 121 -7.44 12.40 -16.27
C ASN A 121 -7.24 12.79 -14.80
N MET A 122 -6.62 11.85 -14.02
CA MET A 122 -6.34 12.03 -12.60
C MET A 122 -4.82 11.97 -12.34
N PRO A 123 -4.30 12.76 -11.39
CA PRO A 123 -2.89 12.71 -10.99
C PRO A 123 -2.62 11.62 -9.96
N PHE A 124 -3.19 10.42 -10.16
CA PHE A 124 -3.09 9.27 -9.25
C PHE A 124 -2.27 8.17 -9.90
N ALA A 125 -1.03 8.00 -9.48
CA ALA A 125 -0.18 6.94 -9.99
C ALA A 125 -0.55 5.58 -9.38
N LEU A 126 -0.35 4.52 -10.17
CA LEU A 126 -0.63 3.14 -9.77
C LEU A 126 0.66 2.34 -9.69
N ALA A 127 0.71 1.46 -8.72
CA ALA A 127 1.68 0.38 -8.63
C ALA A 127 1.12 -0.76 -7.78
N THR A 128 1.92 -1.81 -7.57
CA THR A 128 1.48 -3.01 -6.86
C THR A 128 1.19 -2.71 -5.38
N GLY A 129 0.05 -3.17 -4.90
CA GLY A 129 -0.40 -2.98 -3.51
C GLY A 129 0.41 -3.83 -2.54
N LEU A 130 1.19 -3.21 -1.64
CA LEU A 130 2.09 -3.91 -0.72
C LEU A 130 1.36 -4.93 0.16
N GLY A 131 0.15 -4.62 0.63
CA GLY A 131 -0.66 -5.53 1.45
C GLY A 131 -1.12 -6.76 0.67
N ILE A 132 -1.54 -6.57 -0.58
CA ILE A 132 -1.98 -7.67 -1.46
C ILE A 132 -0.80 -8.53 -1.88
N ASN A 133 0.35 -7.93 -2.15
CA ASN A 133 1.59 -8.66 -2.47
C ASN A 133 1.96 -9.62 -1.35
N ALA A 134 1.88 -9.15 -0.11
CA ALA A 134 2.14 -9.97 1.07
C ALA A 134 1.12 -11.11 1.21
N LEU A 135 -0.17 -10.83 0.97
CA LEU A 135 -1.21 -11.88 0.96
C LEU A 135 -0.91 -12.94 -0.09
N VAL A 136 -0.51 -12.54 -1.31
CA VAL A 136 -0.16 -13.47 -2.38
C VAL A 136 1.08 -14.29 -2.02
N ALA A 137 2.16 -13.64 -1.56
CA ALA A 137 3.44 -14.28 -1.28
C ALA A 137 3.38 -15.25 -0.09
N PHE A 138 2.68 -14.87 0.99
CA PHE A 138 2.77 -15.60 2.25
C PHE A 138 1.54 -16.45 2.58
N THR A 139 0.40 -16.17 1.94
CA THR A 139 -0.83 -16.93 2.19
C THR A 139 -1.24 -17.79 0.99
N ILE A 140 -1.11 -17.28 -0.23
CA ILE A 140 -1.61 -17.96 -1.44
C ILE A 140 -0.54 -18.86 -2.05
N ALA A 141 0.64 -18.33 -2.36
CA ALA A 141 1.72 -19.08 -3.02
C ALA A 141 2.14 -20.38 -2.28
N PRO A 142 2.15 -20.46 -0.92
CA PRO A 142 2.41 -21.73 -0.25
C PRO A 142 1.38 -22.82 -0.50
N GLN A 143 0.20 -22.50 -1.05
CA GLN A 143 -0.90 -23.44 -1.30
C GLN A 143 -1.05 -23.80 -2.79
N VAL A 144 -0.56 -22.96 -3.71
CA VAL A 144 -0.67 -23.13 -5.16
C VAL A 144 0.65 -22.77 -5.84
N SER A 145 0.82 -23.06 -7.12
CA SER A 145 1.98 -22.56 -7.87
C SER A 145 1.91 -21.03 -8.11
N TRP A 146 3.06 -20.39 -8.37
CA TRP A 146 3.08 -18.95 -8.69
C TRP A 146 2.17 -18.58 -9.86
N PRO A 147 2.16 -19.28 -11.01
CA PRO A 147 1.21 -18.99 -12.09
C PRO A 147 -0.25 -19.14 -11.65
N GLU A 148 -0.57 -20.12 -10.80
CA GLU A 148 -1.93 -20.31 -10.25
C GLU A 148 -2.29 -19.19 -9.27
N ALA A 149 -1.37 -18.76 -8.41
CA ALA A 149 -1.58 -17.61 -7.52
C ALA A 149 -1.89 -16.33 -8.32
N MET A 150 -1.16 -16.10 -9.41
CA MET A 150 -1.40 -14.96 -10.30
C MET A 150 -2.71 -15.10 -11.08
N GLY A 151 -3.12 -16.32 -11.41
CA GLY A 151 -4.45 -16.60 -11.97
C GLY A 151 -5.58 -16.20 -11.03
N LEU A 152 -5.44 -16.43 -9.72
CA LEU A 152 -6.41 -15.96 -8.71
C LEU A 152 -6.46 -14.43 -8.64
N VAL A 153 -5.31 -13.74 -8.79
CA VAL A 153 -5.26 -12.26 -8.87
C VAL A 153 -5.93 -11.73 -10.14
N VAL A 154 -5.77 -12.41 -11.28
CA VAL A 154 -6.50 -12.04 -12.52
C VAL A 154 -8.01 -12.17 -12.32
N VAL A 155 -8.47 -13.25 -11.71
CA VAL A 155 -9.91 -13.45 -11.42
C VAL A 155 -10.42 -12.39 -10.44
N ASP A 156 -9.66 -12.06 -9.39
CA ASP A 156 -9.95 -10.93 -8.50
C ASP A 156 -10.17 -9.64 -9.30
N GLY A 157 -9.21 -9.29 -10.17
CA GLY A 157 -9.29 -8.09 -11.00
C GLY A 157 -10.52 -8.07 -11.91
N ILE A 158 -10.87 -9.20 -12.54
CA ILE A 158 -12.09 -9.32 -13.37
C ILE A 158 -13.33 -9.06 -12.51
N ILE A 159 -13.41 -9.66 -11.33
CA ILE A 159 -14.54 -9.43 -10.40
C ILE A 159 -14.60 -7.95 -10.01
N ILE A 160 -13.49 -7.32 -9.65
CA ILE A 160 -13.44 -5.89 -9.31
C ILE A 160 -13.95 -5.02 -10.47
N VAL A 161 -13.53 -5.31 -11.72
CA VAL A 161 -14.03 -4.59 -12.90
C VAL A 161 -15.53 -4.74 -13.04
N ILE A 162 -16.09 -5.95 -12.89
CA ILE A 162 -17.53 -6.19 -12.93
C ILE A 162 -18.25 -5.41 -11.82
N LEU A 163 -17.72 -5.41 -10.60
CA LEU A 163 -18.29 -4.68 -9.47
C LEU A 163 -18.25 -3.15 -9.67
N VAL A 164 -17.26 -2.64 -10.38
CA VAL A 164 -17.18 -1.22 -10.77
C VAL A 164 -18.24 -0.89 -11.82
N LEU A 165 -18.34 -1.70 -12.88
CA LEU A 165 -19.29 -1.47 -13.97
C LEU A 165 -20.75 -1.55 -13.53
N THR A 166 -21.06 -2.39 -12.53
CA THR A 166 -22.40 -2.52 -11.94
C THR A 166 -22.70 -1.46 -10.88
N GLY A 167 -21.72 -0.65 -10.47
CA GLY A 167 -21.84 0.31 -9.38
C GLY A 167 -21.90 -0.31 -7.97
N PHE A 168 -21.84 -1.64 -7.87
CA PHE A 168 -21.93 -2.37 -6.61
C PHE A 168 -20.74 -2.04 -5.68
N ARG A 169 -19.54 -1.84 -6.24
CA ARG A 169 -18.35 -1.45 -5.48
C ARG A 169 -18.60 -0.18 -4.66
N THR A 170 -19.20 0.83 -5.25
CA THR A 170 -19.54 2.08 -4.56
C THR A 170 -20.58 1.86 -3.46
N ALA A 171 -21.58 1.01 -3.71
CA ALA A 171 -22.62 0.70 -2.73
C ALA A 171 -22.07 0.01 -1.48
N VAL A 172 -21.22 -1.01 -1.65
CA VAL A 172 -20.58 -1.73 -0.52
C VAL A 172 -19.62 -0.81 0.24
N PHE A 173 -18.81 -0.01 -0.46
CA PHE A 173 -17.92 0.94 0.19
C PHE A 173 -18.69 1.92 1.09
N ASN A 174 -19.83 2.43 0.63
CA ASN A 174 -20.65 3.33 1.41
C ASN A 174 -21.37 2.63 2.59
N ALA A 175 -21.56 1.32 2.51
CA ALA A 175 -22.17 0.52 3.57
C ALA A 175 -21.23 0.32 4.80
N VAL A 176 -19.92 0.34 4.58
CA VAL A 176 -18.93 0.13 5.65
C VAL A 176 -18.74 1.42 6.45
N PRO A 177 -18.83 1.38 7.80
CA PRO A 177 -18.60 2.54 8.65
C PRO A 177 -17.21 3.16 8.46
N PRO A 178 -17.08 4.50 8.49
CA PRO A 178 -15.79 5.18 8.32
C PRO A 178 -14.69 4.68 9.27
N ALA A 179 -15.03 4.43 10.52
CA ALA A 179 -14.09 3.91 11.52
C ALA A 179 -13.53 2.53 11.15
N LEU A 180 -14.33 1.63 10.56
CA LEU A 180 -13.83 0.33 10.11
C LEU A 180 -12.96 0.47 8.85
N LYS A 181 -13.26 1.41 7.96
CA LYS A 181 -12.38 1.73 6.82
C LYS A 181 -11.01 2.21 7.29
N ALA A 182 -10.99 3.11 8.27
CA ALA A 182 -9.76 3.56 8.91
C ALA A 182 -9.02 2.40 9.60
N ALA A 183 -9.74 1.55 10.33
CA ALA A 183 -9.16 0.38 11.00
C ALA A 183 -8.52 -0.62 10.02
N ILE A 184 -9.12 -0.81 8.83
CA ILE A 184 -8.53 -1.63 7.77
C ILE A 184 -7.19 -1.03 7.31
N GLY A 185 -7.14 0.28 7.04
CA GLY A 185 -5.89 0.95 6.66
C GLY A 185 -4.80 0.84 7.75
N VAL A 186 -5.15 1.06 9.01
CA VAL A 186 -4.24 0.90 10.16
C VAL A 186 -3.75 -0.54 10.29
N GLY A 187 -4.66 -1.52 10.16
CA GLY A 187 -4.32 -2.94 10.24
C GLY A 187 -3.38 -3.40 9.13
N ILE A 188 -3.63 -2.96 7.89
CA ILE A 188 -2.74 -3.21 6.75
C ILE A 188 -1.36 -2.57 7.01
N GLY A 189 -1.32 -1.33 7.50
CA GLY A 189 -0.08 -0.65 7.85
C GLY A 189 0.73 -1.43 8.89
N LEU A 190 0.10 -1.89 9.97
CA LEU A 190 0.74 -2.68 11.01
C LEU A 190 1.22 -4.05 10.47
N PHE A 191 0.42 -4.68 9.60
CA PHE A 191 0.78 -5.94 8.94
C PHE A 191 2.02 -5.80 8.06
N ILE A 192 2.09 -4.74 7.23
CA ILE A 192 3.25 -4.44 6.37
C ILE A 192 4.50 -4.15 7.22
N ALA A 193 4.36 -3.37 8.30
CA ALA A 193 5.47 -3.10 9.22
C ALA A 193 5.99 -4.39 9.87
N PHE A 194 5.10 -5.28 10.28
CA PHE A 194 5.47 -6.58 10.85
C PHE A 194 6.25 -7.44 9.84
N ILE A 195 5.83 -7.46 8.56
CA ILE A 195 6.58 -8.14 7.49
C ILE A 195 8.00 -7.56 7.39
N GLY A 196 8.16 -6.24 7.37
CA GLY A 196 9.48 -5.60 7.31
C GLY A 196 10.38 -6.01 8.49
N LEU A 197 9.84 -6.09 9.70
CA LEU A 197 10.58 -6.54 10.89
C LEU A 197 11.00 -8.01 10.80
N VAL A 198 10.14 -8.88 10.22
CA VAL A 198 10.43 -10.30 10.03
C VAL A 198 11.48 -10.50 8.93
N ASP A 199 11.30 -9.86 7.77
CA ASP A 199 12.22 -9.98 6.62
C ASP A 199 13.65 -9.50 6.98
N ALA A 200 13.75 -8.44 7.79
CA ALA A 200 15.04 -7.96 8.30
C ALA A 200 15.65 -8.85 9.40
N GLY A 201 14.93 -9.88 9.85
CA GLY A 201 15.37 -10.73 10.94
C GLY A 201 15.39 -10.07 12.32
N PHE A 202 14.79 -8.87 12.45
CA PHE A 202 14.61 -8.18 13.73
C PHE A 202 13.58 -8.90 14.62
N VAL A 203 12.52 -9.43 14.01
CA VAL A 203 11.56 -10.34 14.65
C VAL A 203 11.72 -11.71 14.03
N ARG A 204 11.82 -12.76 14.84
CA ARG A 204 11.96 -14.14 14.38
C ARG A 204 10.99 -15.07 15.13
N ARG A 205 10.66 -16.18 14.47
CA ARG A 205 9.88 -17.24 15.10
C ARG A 205 10.69 -17.90 16.22
N LEU A 206 10.08 -18.07 17.39
CA LEU A 206 10.68 -18.83 18.48
C LEU A 206 10.48 -20.32 18.22
N PRO A 207 11.54 -21.13 18.31
CA PRO A 207 11.44 -22.58 18.21
C PRO A 207 10.82 -23.13 19.53
N ASP A 208 9.53 -23.41 19.50
CA ASP A 208 8.83 -24.02 20.63
C ASP A 208 7.90 -25.13 20.10
N ALA A 209 8.36 -26.38 20.20
CA ALA A 209 7.61 -27.54 19.75
C ALA A 209 6.34 -27.81 20.59
N ALA A 210 6.32 -27.32 21.84
CA ALA A 210 5.19 -27.49 22.75
C ALA A 210 4.11 -26.41 22.58
N ASN A 211 4.37 -25.36 21.79
CA ASN A 211 3.49 -24.19 21.58
C ASN A 211 3.04 -23.52 22.89
N THR A 212 3.96 -23.43 23.86
CA THR A 212 3.70 -22.88 25.19
C THR A 212 4.16 -21.44 25.35
N THR A 213 4.93 -20.92 24.38
CA THR A 213 5.44 -19.55 24.40
C THR A 213 4.85 -18.71 23.27
N VAL A 214 5.14 -17.38 23.30
CA VAL A 214 4.77 -16.49 22.20
C VAL A 214 5.45 -16.95 20.90
N PRO A 215 4.74 -16.86 19.75
CA PRO A 215 5.24 -17.45 18.49
C PRO A 215 6.44 -16.68 17.90
N VAL A 216 6.68 -15.43 18.31
CA VAL A 216 7.74 -14.57 17.76
C VAL A 216 8.50 -13.88 18.89
N GLY A 217 9.76 -13.58 18.62
CA GLY A 217 10.64 -12.88 19.56
C GLY A 217 11.69 -12.03 18.85
N LEU A 218 12.50 -11.34 19.65
CA LEU A 218 13.52 -10.44 19.17
C LEU A 218 14.73 -11.24 18.63
N GLY A 219 15.04 -11.07 17.36
CA GLY A 219 16.26 -11.58 16.74
C GLY A 219 16.50 -13.08 16.94
N ILE A 220 17.79 -13.46 17.00
CA ILE A 220 18.21 -14.84 17.25
C ILE A 220 18.44 -15.04 18.76
N ASN A 221 17.65 -15.89 19.39
CA ASN A 221 17.73 -16.17 20.83
C ASN A 221 17.68 -14.90 21.71
N GLY A 222 16.82 -13.95 21.37
CA GLY A 222 16.69 -12.68 22.09
C GLY A 222 17.77 -11.63 21.76
N SER A 223 18.62 -11.89 20.79
CA SER A 223 19.72 -11.00 20.39
C SER A 223 19.57 -10.51 18.96
N ILE A 224 19.76 -9.20 18.76
CA ILE A 224 19.83 -8.54 17.44
C ILE A 224 21.29 -8.28 17.02
N ALA A 225 22.26 -8.91 17.69
CA ALA A 225 23.67 -8.70 17.44
C ALA A 225 24.11 -9.40 16.14
N SER A 226 23.79 -8.78 15.00
CA SER A 226 24.27 -9.14 13.67
C SER A 226 24.47 -7.90 12.82
N TRP A 227 25.41 -7.94 11.86
CA TRP A 227 25.63 -6.82 10.94
C TRP A 227 24.38 -6.49 10.08
N PRO A 228 23.66 -7.48 9.50
CA PRO A 228 22.43 -7.20 8.77
C PRO A 228 21.37 -6.49 9.62
N THR A 229 21.14 -6.95 10.86
CA THR A 229 20.18 -6.29 11.76
C THR A 229 20.63 -4.88 12.16
N PHE A 230 21.93 -4.66 12.36
CA PHE A 230 22.48 -3.32 12.58
C PHE A 230 22.20 -2.39 11.39
N VAL A 231 22.46 -2.88 10.15
CA VAL A 231 22.15 -2.12 8.92
C VAL A 231 20.65 -1.80 8.81
N PHE A 232 19.78 -2.76 9.15
CA PHE A 232 18.35 -2.52 9.20
C PHE A 232 17.96 -1.41 10.20
N VAL A 233 18.45 -1.47 11.43
CA VAL A 233 18.16 -0.46 12.46
C VAL A 233 18.68 0.92 12.03
N LEU A 234 19.90 0.99 11.51
CA LEU A 234 20.47 2.23 10.99
C LEU A 234 19.65 2.76 9.82
N GLY A 235 19.22 1.90 8.89
CA GLY A 235 18.36 2.24 7.76
C GLY A 235 16.98 2.77 8.20
N LEU A 236 16.42 2.19 9.26
CA LEU A 236 15.17 2.65 9.85
C LEU A 236 15.31 4.05 10.44
N LEU A 237 16.41 4.32 11.14
CA LEU A 237 16.70 5.65 11.70
C LEU A 237 16.96 6.68 10.59
N ILE A 238 17.75 6.33 9.57
CA ILE A 238 17.99 7.21 8.40
C ILE A 238 16.69 7.53 7.68
N SER A 239 15.91 6.52 7.31
CA SER A 239 14.63 6.71 6.60
C SER A 239 13.65 7.49 7.45
N GLY A 240 13.56 7.20 8.75
CA GLY A 240 12.72 7.92 9.71
C GLY A 240 13.10 9.39 9.82
N ALA A 241 14.40 9.71 9.92
CA ALA A 241 14.91 11.07 9.94
C ALA A 241 14.59 11.82 8.65
N LEU A 242 14.82 11.21 7.48
CA LEU A 242 14.51 11.82 6.19
C LEU A 242 13.01 12.13 6.03
N VAL A 243 12.15 11.23 6.47
CA VAL A 243 10.69 11.44 6.46
C VAL A 243 10.27 12.51 7.46
N ALA A 244 10.85 12.53 8.68
CA ALA A 244 10.59 13.54 9.70
C ALA A 244 11.02 14.95 9.24
N LEU A 245 12.15 15.05 8.53
CA LEU A 245 12.64 16.29 7.93
C LEU A 245 11.90 16.66 6.64
N ARG A 246 10.87 15.89 6.27
CA ARG A 246 10.07 16.13 5.04
C ARG A 246 10.92 16.13 3.76
N VAL A 247 11.99 15.36 3.74
CA VAL A 247 12.81 15.20 2.53
C VAL A 247 11.99 14.50 1.46
N ARG A 248 11.90 15.10 0.27
CA ARG A 248 11.25 14.46 -0.88
C ARG A 248 11.98 13.16 -1.20
N ALA A 249 11.23 12.10 -1.48
CA ALA A 249 11.79 10.76 -1.67
C ALA A 249 12.60 10.21 -0.48
N GLY A 250 12.30 10.62 0.76
CA GLY A 250 13.03 10.18 1.95
C GLY A 250 13.12 8.66 2.09
N ILE A 251 12.07 7.92 1.69
CA ILE A 251 12.06 6.46 1.70
C ILE A 251 13.07 5.89 0.69
N LEU A 252 13.04 6.35 -0.57
CA LEU A 252 13.98 5.91 -1.60
C LEU A 252 15.43 6.24 -1.22
N LEU A 253 15.68 7.48 -0.79
CA LEU A 253 17.00 7.91 -0.33
C LEU A 253 17.46 7.07 0.88
N GLY A 254 16.56 6.73 1.79
CA GLY A 254 16.82 5.83 2.89
C GLY A 254 17.29 4.45 2.42
N ILE A 255 16.60 3.85 1.45
CA ILE A 255 17.01 2.57 0.84
C ILE A 255 18.39 2.70 0.21
N VAL A 256 18.63 3.72 -0.60
CA VAL A 256 19.92 3.92 -1.30
C VAL A 256 21.07 4.09 -0.29
N LEU A 257 20.92 4.98 0.69
CA LEU A 257 21.94 5.21 1.70
C LEU A 257 22.22 3.95 2.52
N THR A 258 21.16 3.23 2.91
CA THR A 258 21.32 1.98 3.68
C THR A 258 21.96 0.88 2.84
N THR A 259 21.66 0.81 1.53
CA THR A 259 22.33 -0.12 0.61
C THR A 259 23.82 0.18 0.50
N VAL A 260 24.21 1.46 0.41
CA VAL A 260 25.62 1.84 0.42
C VAL A 260 26.30 1.40 1.73
N VAL A 261 25.65 1.61 2.87
CA VAL A 261 26.17 1.12 4.17
C VAL A 261 26.30 -0.40 4.15
N ALA A 262 25.30 -1.13 3.62
CA ALA A 262 25.34 -2.59 3.53
C ALA A 262 26.53 -3.08 2.70
N ILE A 263 26.80 -2.45 1.54
CA ILE A 263 27.95 -2.76 0.68
C ILE A 263 29.26 -2.52 1.43
N VAL A 264 29.40 -1.41 2.16
CA VAL A 264 30.59 -1.09 2.96
C VAL A 264 30.77 -2.11 4.08
N VAL A 265 29.71 -2.47 4.80
CA VAL A 265 29.73 -3.49 5.86
C VAL A 265 30.17 -4.84 5.30
N GLU A 266 29.63 -5.25 4.15
CA GLU A 266 30.02 -6.51 3.52
C GLU A 266 31.49 -6.51 3.09
N ALA A 267 31.96 -5.41 2.51
CA ALA A 267 33.36 -5.27 2.10
C ALA A 267 34.36 -5.36 3.28
N ILE A 268 33.96 -4.90 4.47
CA ILE A 268 34.84 -4.89 5.66
C ILE A 268 34.69 -6.18 6.48
N ALA A 269 33.46 -6.61 6.74
CA ALA A 269 33.13 -7.68 7.68
C ALA A 269 32.95 -9.06 7.02
N THR A 270 32.84 -9.12 5.67
CA THR A 270 32.62 -10.37 4.90
C THR A 270 31.54 -11.26 5.52
N VAL A 271 30.37 -10.66 5.75
CA VAL A 271 29.26 -11.27 6.49
C VAL A 271 28.70 -12.50 5.78
N GLY A 272 28.58 -12.43 4.45
CA GLY A 272 28.07 -13.50 3.60
C GLY A 272 26.55 -13.75 3.73
N PRO A 273 26.01 -14.66 2.92
CA PRO A 273 24.58 -14.98 2.92
C PRO A 273 24.16 -15.77 4.17
N SER A 274 22.93 -15.56 4.60
CA SER A 274 22.32 -16.35 5.67
C SER A 274 22.01 -17.76 5.18
N ASN A 275 22.47 -18.75 5.94
CA ASN A 275 22.22 -20.18 5.68
C ASN A 275 22.27 -20.97 6.99
N GLY A 276 22.15 -22.30 6.91
CA GLY A 276 22.19 -23.18 8.10
C GLY A 276 23.48 -23.10 8.92
N THR A 277 24.61 -22.72 8.31
CA THR A 277 25.91 -22.57 8.97
C THR A 277 26.18 -21.11 9.37
N ASN A 278 25.54 -20.13 8.72
CA ASN A 278 25.66 -18.70 9.00
C ASN A 278 24.28 -18.06 9.20
N PRO A 279 23.57 -18.28 10.31
CA PRO A 279 22.23 -17.73 10.54
C PRO A 279 22.23 -16.21 10.77
N LYS A 280 23.39 -15.56 10.90
CA LYS A 280 23.59 -14.12 11.09
C LYS A 280 23.96 -13.39 9.80
N GLY A 281 23.98 -14.08 8.66
CA GLY A 281 24.26 -13.51 7.34
C GLY A 281 23.09 -12.69 6.77
N TRP A 282 23.28 -12.14 5.55
CA TRP A 282 22.24 -11.44 4.80
C TRP A 282 21.11 -12.39 4.39
N ASN A 283 19.86 -12.00 4.61
CA ASN A 283 18.73 -12.93 4.44
C ASN A 283 18.39 -13.25 2.98
N LEU A 284 17.99 -12.30 2.16
CA LEU A 284 17.45 -12.56 0.82
C LEU A 284 18.28 -11.95 -0.31
N GLY A 285 19.10 -10.97 -0.02
CA GLY A 285 19.93 -10.27 -0.99
C GLY A 285 21.34 -10.17 -0.49
N TYR A 286 22.29 -10.20 -1.40
CA TYR A 286 23.70 -10.05 -1.08
C TYR A 286 24.17 -8.67 -1.56
N PRO A 287 24.58 -7.77 -0.65
CA PRO A 287 25.04 -6.45 -1.06
C PRO A 287 26.38 -6.56 -1.78
N GLY A 288 26.43 -6.04 -2.98
CA GLY A 288 27.63 -6.04 -3.81
C GLY A 288 27.66 -4.85 -4.78
N LEU A 289 28.76 -4.64 -5.45
CA LEU A 289 28.83 -3.64 -6.51
C LEU A 289 28.12 -4.17 -7.76
N PRO A 290 27.29 -3.36 -8.44
CA PRO A 290 26.61 -3.81 -9.65
C PRO A 290 27.63 -3.99 -10.79
N GLY A 291 27.51 -5.06 -11.54
CA GLY A 291 28.33 -5.28 -12.75
C GLY A 291 27.99 -4.32 -13.89
N SER A 292 26.77 -3.79 -13.91
CA SER A 292 26.30 -2.79 -14.85
C SER A 292 25.19 -1.95 -14.18
N ILE A 293 25.00 -0.70 -14.66
CA ILE A 293 23.92 0.18 -14.21
C ILE A 293 22.65 -0.10 -15.01
N PHE A 294 22.82 -0.41 -16.29
CA PHE A 294 21.73 -0.67 -17.23
C PHE A 294 21.73 -2.12 -17.67
N GLY A 295 20.54 -2.67 -17.84
CA GLY A 295 20.32 -4.02 -18.38
C GLY A 295 19.04 -4.08 -19.20
N LEU A 296 18.95 -5.04 -20.11
CA LEU A 296 17.68 -5.32 -20.80
C LEU A 296 16.72 -5.96 -19.78
N PRO A 297 15.47 -5.48 -19.71
CA PRO A 297 14.48 -6.04 -18.79
C PRO A 297 14.09 -7.45 -19.26
N ASP A 298 14.10 -8.40 -18.34
CA ASP A 298 13.54 -9.73 -18.55
C ASP A 298 12.06 -9.72 -18.18
N LEU A 299 11.21 -9.85 -19.20
CA LEU A 299 9.75 -9.82 -19.07
C LEU A 299 9.12 -11.21 -19.24
N SER A 300 9.86 -12.27 -19.06
CA SER A 300 9.39 -13.66 -19.24
C SER A 300 8.26 -14.06 -18.29
N LEU A 301 8.09 -13.33 -17.17
CA LEU A 301 6.95 -13.51 -16.26
C LEU A 301 5.63 -12.97 -16.81
N VAL A 302 5.67 -12.13 -17.85
CA VAL A 302 4.43 -11.58 -18.43
C VAL A 302 3.71 -12.65 -19.21
N GLY A 303 2.50 -12.97 -18.80
CA GLY A 303 1.68 -14.04 -19.37
C GLY A 303 1.85 -15.40 -18.70
N ASP A 304 2.75 -15.53 -17.72
CA ASP A 304 2.88 -16.76 -16.93
C ASP A 304 1.75 -16.86 -15.88
N VAL A 305 0.58 -17.27 -16.34
CA VAL A 305 -0.67 -17.34 -15.56
C VAL A 305 -1.35 -18.67 -15.79
N SER A 306 -1.84 -19.26 -14.71
CA SER A 306 -2.62 -20.51 -14.75
C SER A 306 -3.90 -20.38 -13.92
N PHE A 307 -4.99 -20.91 -14.44
CA PHE A 307 -6.26 -21.02 -13.71
C PHE A 307 -6.43 -22.38 -13.03
N GLY A 308 -5.33 -23.12 -12.84
CA GLY A 308 -5.31 -24.45 -12.26
C GLY A 308 -5.57 -24.50 -10.74
N ALA A 309 -5.67 -23.38 -10.05
CA ALA A 309 -5.89 -23.33 -8.60
C ALA A 309 -7.14 -24.13 -8.16
N TRP A 310 -8.23 -24.09 -8.95
CA TRP A 310 -9.46 -24.86 -8.67
C TRP A 310 -9.35 -26.37 -8.92
N THR A 311 -8.31 -26.83 -9.60
CA THR A 311 -7.99 -28.26 -9.75
C THR A 311 -7.04 -28.76 -8.66
N ARG A 312 -6.21 -27.86 -8.13
CA ARG A 312 -5.24 -28.16 -7.06
C ARG A 312 -5.88 -28.10 -5.67
N LEU A 313 -6.71 -27.10 -5.43
CA LEU A 313 -7.41 -26.89 -4.16
C LEU A 313 -8.88 -27.27 -4.27
N PRO A 314 -9.54 -27.61 -3.15
CA PRO A 314 -11.00 -27.65 -3.11
C PRO A 314 -11.59 -26.35 -3.66
N ALA A 315 -12.64 -26.48 -4.48
CA ALA A 315 -13.23 -25.31 -5.16
C ALA A 315 -13.64 -24.19 -4.18
N ILE A 316 -14.12 -24.56 -3.00
CA ILE A 316 -14.49 -23.63 -1.93
C ILE A 316 -13.26 -22.85 -1.42
N THR A 317 -12.14 -23.53 -1.21
CA THR A 317 -10.88 -22.91 -0.73
C THR A 317 -10.35 -21.90 -1.76
N ALA A 318 -10.25 -22.29 -3.05
CA ALA A 318 -9.82 -21.40 -4.12
C ALA A 318 -10.76 -20.17 -4.25
N THR A 319 -12.07 -20.38 -4.14
CA THR A 319 -13.06 -19.30 -4.18
C THR A 319 -12.91 -18.35 -2.98
N LEU A 320 -12.61 -18.85 -1.79
CA LEU A 320 -12.36 -18.04 -0.60
C LEU A 320 -11.06 -17.25 -0.70
N LEU A 321 -10.01 -17.80 -1.33
CA LEU A 321 -8.79 -17.03 -1.62
C LEU A 321 -9.08 -15.85 -2.56
N VAL A 322 -9.87 -16.07 -3.62
CA VAL A 322 -10.32 -14.98 -4.50
C VAL A 322 -11.18 -13.97 -3.73
N PHE A 323 -12.12 -14.42 -2.91
CA PHE A 323 -12.92 -13.53 -2.06
C PHE A 323 -12.06 -12.66 -1.14
N THR A 324 -11.00 -13.25 -0.57
CA THR A 324 -10.03 -12.53 0.27
C THR A 324 -9.29 -11.45 -0.53
N LEU A 325 -8.83 -11.78 -1.74
CA LEU A 325 -8.18 -10.82 -2.66
C LEU A 325 -9.13 -9.67 -3.01
N VAL A 326 -10.36 -10.00 -3.42
CA VAL A 326 -11.39 -9.00 -3.77
C VAL A 326 -11.64 -8.05 -2.61
N LEU A 327 -11.77 -8.54 -1.38
CA LEU A 327 -11.98 -7.68 -0.22
C LEU A 327 -10.77 -6.79 0.08
N ALA A 328 -9.56 -7.36 0.07
CA ALA A 328 -8.34 -6.60 0.32
C ALA A 328 -8.20 -5.46 -0.71
N ASN A 329 -8.34 -5.79 -2.01
CA ASN A 329 -8.22 -4.86 -3.12
C ASN A 329 -9.35 -3.81 -3.12
N PHE A 330 -10.56 -4.23 -2.77
CA PHE A 330 -11.75 -3.38 -2.73
C PHE A 330 -11.59 -2.17 -1.81
N PHE A 331 -11.04 -2.38 -0.59
CA PHE A 331 -10.96 -1.33 0.41
C PHE A 331 -9.72 -0.45 0.26
N ASP A 332 -8.63 -0.97 -0.31
CA ASP A 332 -7.36 -0.25 -0.43
C ASP A 332 -7.49 1.00 -1.32
N ALA A 333 -8.05 0.85 -2.51
CA ALA A 333 -8.06 1.92 -3.52
C ALA A 333 -9.03 3.08 -3.21
N MET A 334 -10.23 2.81 -2.69
CA MET A 334 -11.26 3.87 -2.59
C MET A 334 -10.93 4.90 -1.52
N GLY A 335 -10.33 4.47 -0.40
CA GLY A 335 -9.88 5.37 0.65
C GLY A 335 -8.80 6.32 0.15
N THR A 336 -7.81 5.76 -0.54
CA THR A 336 -6.68 6.50 -1.12
C THR A 336 -7.13 7.50 -2.19
N MET A 337 -7.98 7.08 -3.14
CA MET A 337 -8.50 7.97 -4.18
C MET A 337 -9.29 9.15 -3.61
N THR A 338 -10.11 8.92 -2.60
CA THR A 338 -10.91 9.98 -1.97
C THR A 338 -10.00 10.98 -1.25
N GLY A 339 -8.99 10.50 -0.52
CA GLY A 339 -8.02 11.34 0.15
C GLY A 339 -7.22 12.21 -0.82
N LEU A 340 -6.67 11.60 -1.87
CA LEU A 340 -5.93 12.30 -2.92
C LEU A 340 -6.79 13.29 -3.68
N GLY A 341 -8.04 12.94 -3.98
CA GLY A 341 -8.99 13.82 -4.66
C GLY A 341 -9.30 15.07 -3.86
N LYS A 342 -9.48 14.96 -2.54
CA LYS A 342 -9.63 16.11 -1.63
C LYS A 342 -8.38 16.98 -1.62
N GLN A 343 -7.20 16.37 -1.48
CA GLN A 343 -5.94 17.10 -1.47
C GLN A 343 -5.66 17.81 -2.80
N ALA A 344 -6.04 17.21 -3.91
CA ALA A 344 -5.92 17.83 -5.24
C ALA A 344 -6.97 18.92 -5.52
N GLY A 345 -7.95 19.12 -4.64
CA GLY A 345 -9.04 20.05 -4.86
C GLY A 345 -9.96 19.64 -6.02
N LEU A 346 -10.06 18.33 -6.31
CA LEU A 346 -10.84 17.79 -7.42
C LEU A 346 -12.24 17.32 -7.01
N VAL A 347 -12.55 17.27 -5.72
CA VAL A 347 -13.89 16.89 -5.24
C VAL A 347 -14.89 18.02 -5.45
N ASP A 348 -16.13 17.66 -5.81
CA ASP A 348 -17.23 18.60 -5.90
C ASP A 348 -17.76 19.05 -4.52
N LYS A 349 -18.80 19.89 -4.51
CA LYS A 349 -19.42 20.41 -3.29
C LYS A 349 -20.01 19.32 -2.40
N ASP A 350 -20.36 18.17 -2.99
CA ASP A 350 -20.90 17.00 -2.30
C ASP A 350 -19.79 16.02 -1.86
N GLY A 351 -18.52 16.38 -2.04
CA GLY A 351 -17.36 15.55 -1.72
C GLY A 351 -17.12 14.40 -2.69
N LYS A 352 -17.77 14.41 -3.87
CA LYS A 352 -17.63 13.38 -4.89
C LYS A 352 -16.49 13.71 -5.84
N LEU A 353 -15.72 12.69 -6.21
CA LEU A 353 -14.62 12.82 -7.17
C LEU A 353 -15.17 12.72 -8.60
N PRO A 354 -14.91 13.69 -9.51
CA PRO A 354 -15.28 13.57 -10.90
C PRO A 354 -14.57 12.39 -11.56
N ASN A 355 -15.21 11.75 -12.53
CA ASN A 355 -14.65 10.59 -13.25
C ASN A 355 -14.21 9.41 -12.35
N VAL A 356 -14.71 9.30 -11.12
CA VAL A 356 -14.34 8.21 -10.20
C VAL A 356 -14.59 6.83 -10.81
N GLY A 357 -15.65 6.64 -11.59
CA GLY A 357 -15.91 5.38 -12.29
C GLY A 357 -14.80 4.99 -13.27
N ARG A 358 -14.25 5.96 -14.02
CA ARG A 358 -13.11 5.71 -14.92
C ARG A 358 -11.83 5.39 -14.14
N ALA A 359 -11.59 6.09 -13.04
CA ALA A 359 -10.43 5.84 -12.18
C ALA A 359 -10.50 4.43 -11.55
N LEU A 360 -11.67 4.04 -11.04
CA LEU A 360 -11.91 2.70 -10.49
C LEU A 360 -11.84 1.61 -11.56
N PHE A 361 -12.26 1.90 -12.80
CA PHE A 361 -12.12 0.97 -13.91
C PHE A 361 -10.65 0.72 -14.25
N VAL A 362 -9.83 1.77 -14.36
CA VAL A 362 -8.38 1.63 -14.59
C VAL A 362 -7.72 0.88 -13.43
N GLU A 363 -8.10 1.16 -12.20
CA GLU A 363 -7.56 0.46 -11.03
C GLU A 363 -7.95 -1.03 -11.03
N GLY A 364 -9.21 -1.37 -11.34
CA GLY A 364 -9.64 -2.76 -11.48
C GLY A 364 -8.89 -3.50 -12.61
N THR A 365 -8.65 -2.84 -13.76
CA THR A 365 -7.80 -3.40 -14.82
C THR A 365 -6.35 -3.56 -14.35
N GLY A 366 -5.94 -2.77 -13.36
CA GLY A 366 -4.63 -2.87 -12.72
C GLY A 366 -4.41 -4.18 -11.97
N ALA A 367 -5.44 -4.73 -11.35
CA ALA A 367 -5.37 -6.06 -10.75
C ALA A 367 -5.22 -7.15 -11.81
N VAL A 368 -6.00 -7.06 -12.92
CA VAL A 368 -5.89 -7.99 -14.05
C VAL A 368 -4.48 -7.95 -14.66
N ALA A 369 -3.98 -6.75 -14.97
CA ALA A 369 -2.67 -6.57 -15.61
C ALA A 369 -1.53 -7.00 -14.66
N GLY A 370 -1.66 -6.72 -13.38
CA GLY A 370 -0.67 -7.10 -12.37
C GLY A 370 -0.59 -8.61 -12.18
N GLY A 371 -1.74 -9.30 -12.11
CA GLY A 371 -1.78 -10.75 -12.11
C GLY A 371 -1.21 -11.34 -13.39
N ALA A 372 -1.59 -10.81 -14.56
CA ALA A 372 -1.10 -11.25 -15.86
C ALA A 372 0.41 -11.03 -16.06
N ALA A 373 1.02 -10.11 -15.34
CA ALA A 373 2.46 -9.84 -15.39
C ALA A 373 3.23 -10.40 -14.18
N SER A 374 2.60 -11.24 -13.36
CA SER A 374 3.19 -11.87 -12.17
C SER A 374 3.74 -10.87 -11.14
N VAL A 375 3.09 -9.72 -10.98
CA VAL A 375 3.47 -8.68 -10.01
C VAL A 375 2.39 -8.40 -8.97
N SER A 376 1.33 -9.24 -8.90
CA SER A 376 0.18 -9.09 -8.02
C SER A 376 -0.72 -7.90 -8.37
N SER A 377 -1.76 -7.62 -7.58
CA SER A 377 -2.71 -6.54 -7.86
C SER A 377 -2.10 -5.16 -7.74
N ASN A 378 -2.51 -4.24 -8.61
CA ASN A 378 -2.08 -2.84 -8.60
C ASN A 378 -3.18 -1.93 -8.08
N THR A 379 -2.81 -0.94 -7.31
CA THR A 379 -3.72 0.02 -6.67
C THR A 379 -3.18 1.45 -6.77
N VAL A 380 -3.98 2.44 -6.39
CA VAL A 380 -3.57 3.84 -6.35
C VAL A 380 -2.66 4.11 -5.15
N PHE A 381 -1.51 4.73 -5.41
CA PHE A 381 -0.49 5.02 -4.41
C PHE A 381 -0.69 6.38 -3.76
N ILE A 382 -0.64 6.39 -2.42
CA ILE A 382 -0.79 7.61 -1.58
C ILE A 382 0.34 8.62 -1.83
N GLU A 383 1.51 8.17 -2.28
CA GLU A 383 2.67 9.00 -2.64
C GLU A 383 2.36 9.98 -3.78
N SER A 384 1.31 9.75 -4.56
CA SER A 384 0.76 10.72 -5.52
C SER A 384 0.44 12.08 -4.86
N ALA A 385 0.20 12.08 -3.54
CA ALA A 385 0.06 13.29 -2.73
C ALA A 385 1.25 14.25 -2.86
N SER A 386 2.46 13.70 -3.04
CA SER A 386 3.68 14.51 -3.20
C SER A 386 3.67 15.31 -4.49
N GLY A 387 3.26 14.71 -5.60
CA GLY A 387 3.10 15.41 -6.89
C GLY A 387 1.93 16.39 -6.86
N ILE A 388 0.83 16.04 -6.19
CA ILE A 388 -0.31 16.93 -5.98
C ILE A 388 0.11 18.17 -5.18
N ALA A 389 0.96 18.02 -4.16
CA ALA A 389 1.54 19.15 -3.39
C ALA A 389 2.40 20.06 -4.25
N GLU A 390 3.04 19.56 -5.32
CA GLU A 390 3.79 20.35 -6.31
C GLU A 390 2.89 21.04 -7.35
N GLY A 391 1.59 20.83 -7.27
CA GLY A 391 0.60 21.46 -8.14
C GLY A 391 0.08 20.59 -9.28
N ALA A 392 0.36 19.29 -9.29
CA ALA A 392 -0.30 18.35 -10.21
C ALA A 392 -1.80 18.28 -9.93
N ARG A 393 -2.61 18.40 -10.98
CA ARG A 393 -4.09 18.38 -10.90
C ARG A 393 -4.72 17.52 -11.98
N THR A 394 -3.93 17.08 -12.95
CA THR A 394 -4.42 16.40 -14.16
C THR A 394 -3.66 15.11 -14.44
N GLY A 395 -4.17 14.35 -15.41
CA GLY A 395 -3.51 13.14 -15.89
C GLY A 395 -2.16 13.37 -16.57
N LEU A 396 -1.81 14.61 -16.92
CA LEU A 396 -0.52 14.89 -17.56
C LEU A 396 0.66 14.57 -16.62
N ALA A 397 0.50 14.78 -15.31
CA ALA A 397 1.51 14.36 -14.33
C ALA A 397 1.75 12.85 -14.40
N ASN A 398 0.69 12.08 -14.56
CA ASN A 398 0.78 10.62 -14.69
C ASN A 398 1.44 10.17 -16.00
N ILE A 399 1.33 10.94 -17.08
CA ILE A 399 2.10 10.64 -18.30
C ILE A 399 3.60 10.71 -18.01
N VAL A 400 4.04 11.74 -17.28
CA VAL A 400 5.45 11.88 -16.90
C VAL A 400 5.87 10.72 -15.96
N THR A 401 5.09 10.47 -14.92
CA THR A 401 5.35 9.38 -13.94
C THR A 401 5.44 8.02 -14.63
N GLY A 402 4.49 7.71 -15.52
CA GLY A 402 4.43 6.43 -16.22
C GLY A 402 5.61 6.23 -17.17
N VAL A 403 6.01 7.26 -17.92
CA VAL A 403 7.20 7.21 -18.78
C VAL A 403 8.48 6.96 -17.96
N LEU A 404 8.60 7.60 -16.79
CA LEU A 404 9.74 7.39 -15.91
C LEU A 404 9.77 5.97 -15.33
N PHE A 405 8.62 5.36 -15.00
CA PHE A 405 8.56 3.95 -14.61
C PHE A 405 8.97 3.02 -15.76
N LEU A 406 8.53 3.29 -16.99
CA LEU A 406 8.97 2.51 -18.14
C LEU A 406 10.48 2.63 -18.39
N ALA A 407 11.06 3.81 -18.15
CA ALA A 407 12.52 3.99 -18.20
C ALA A 407 13.23 3.23 -17.06
N ALA A 408 12.61 3.14 -15.89
CA ALA A 408 13.17 2.44 -14.72
C ALA A 408 13.31 0.93 -14.94
N MET A 409 12.60 0.32 -15.90
CA MET A 409 12.80 -1.10 -16.25
C MET A 409 14.25 -1.44 -16.64
N PHE A 410 14.96 -0.49 -17.20
CA PHE A 410 16.35 -0.69 -17.65
C PHE A 410 17.36 -0.59 -16.51
N LEU A 411 16.93 -0.24 -15.28
CA LEU A 411 17.76 -0.15 -14.09
C LEU A 411 17.73 -1.43 -13.24
N THR A 412 17.25 -2.53 -13.79
CA THR A 412 17.11 -3.83 -13.10
C THR A 412 18.39 -4.28 -12.37
N PRO A 413 19.63 -4.11 -12.92
CA PRO A 413 20.83 -4.51 -12.20
C PRO A 413 21.05 -3.76 -10.87
N LEU A 414 20.57 -2.52 -10.76
CA LEU A 414 20.65 -1.75 -9.51
C LEU A 414 19.72 -2.27 -8.42
N TYR A 415 18.59 -2.85 -8.80
CA TYR A 415 17.64 -3.38 -7.80
C TYR A 415 18.13 -4.69 -7.19
N ALA A 416 18.91 -5.48 -7.95
CA ALA A 416 19.44 -6.76 -7.51
C ALA A 416 20.50 -6.66 -6.40
N ILE A 417 21.14 -5.51 -6.23
CA ILE A 417 22.16 -5.30 -5.19
C ILE A 417 21.58 -4.84 -3.85
N VAL A 418 20.29 -4.52 -3.79
CA VAL A 418 19.64 -4.04 -2.57
C VAL A 418 19.32 -5.22 -1.66
N PRO A 419 20.00 -5.37 -0.50
CA PRO A 419 19.65 -6.41 0.44
C PRO A 419 18.30 -6.08 1.12
N VAL A 420 17.60 -7.10 1.55
CA VAL A 420 16.30 -6.92 2.20
C VAL A 420 16.37 -6.05 3.45
N GLU A 421 17.47 -6.13 4.18
CA GLU A 421 17.72 -5.33 5.39
C GLU A 421 17.86 -3.82 5.10
N ALA A 422 18.23 -3.46 3.87
CA ALA A 422 18.26 -2.06 3.45
C ALA A 422 16.90 -1.57 2.95
N ALA A 423 16.06 -2.45 2.43
CA ALA A 423 14.73 -2.11 1.93
C ALA A 423 13.61 -2.26 2.97
N ALA A 424 13.71 -3.21 3.88
CA ALA A 424 12.72 -3.49 4.92
C ALA A 424 12.37 -2.29 5.83
N PRO A 425 13.30 -1.35 6.15
CA PRO A 425 12.96 -0.10 6.82
C PRO A 425 11.82 0.67 6.15
N ALA A 426 11.74 0.64 4.82
CA ALA A 426 10.68 1.31 4.08
C ALA A 426 9.29 0.73 4.40
N LEU A 427 9.18 -0.60 4.56
CA LEU A 427 7.92 -1.25 4.96
C LEU A 427 7.46 -0.79 6.34
N VAL A 428 8.39 -0.65 7.29
CA VAL A 428 8.10 -0.16 8.63
C VAL A 428 7.65 1.31 8.59
N ILE A 429 8.33 2.15 7.80
CA ILE A 429 7.97 3.57 7.65
C ILE A 429 6.60 3.72 6.98
N VAL A 430 6.32 2.97 5.90
CA VAL A 430 5.01 2.99 5.24
C VAL A 430 3.92 2.57 6.21
N GLY A 431 4.14 1.49 6.97
CA GLY A 431 3.21 1.07 8.02
C GLY A 431 2.95 2.17 9.05
N ALA A 432 4.01 2.86 9.52
CA ALA A 432 3.88 3.99 10.45
C ALA A 432 3.10 5.17 9.85
N LEU A 433 3.26 5.45 8.56
CA LEU A 433 2.49 6.50 7.87
C LEU A 433 1.00 6.12 7.77
N MET A 434 0.68 4.86 7.53
CA MET A 434 -0.70 4.36 7.49
C MET A 434 -1.38 4.42 8.87
N MET A 435 -0.62 4.32 9.96
CA MET A 435 -1.15 4.46 11.34
C MET A 435 -1.82 5.80 11.61
N ARG A 436 -1.58 6.84 10.82
CA ARG A 436 -2.25 8.14 10.98
C ARG A 436 -3.78 8.05 10.92
N GLN A 437 -4.32 7.07 10.20
CA GLN A 437 -5.77 6.85 10.10
C GLN A 437 -6.42 6.44 11.43
N ILE A 438 -5.64 6.10 12.46
CA ILE A 438 -6.15 5.73 13.79
C ILE A 438 -6.91 6.89 14.45
N THR A 439 -6.58 8.14 14.10
CA THR A 439 -7.27 9.32 14.59
C THR A 439 -8.72 9.47 14.10
N ASP A 440 -9.08 8.73 13.04
CA ASP A 440 -10.43 8.72 12.50
C ASP A 440 -11.34 7.69 13.21
N ILE A 441 -10.81 7.00 14.23
CA ILE A 441 -11.51 5.95 14.98
C ILE A 441 -11.87 6.50 16.38
N ASP A 442 -13.17 6.52 16.68
CA ASP A 442 -13.63 6.85 18.03
C ASP A 442 -13.56 5.62 18.95
N PHE A 443 -12.50 5.54 19.75
CA PHE A 443 -12.31 4.47 20.73
C PHE A 443 -13.13 4.65 22.01
N THR A 444 -13.88 5.75 22.18
CA THR A 444 -14.73 5.97 23.35
C THR A 444 -16.03 5.16 23.27
N ASP A 445 -16.53 4.92 22.05
CA ASP A 445 -17.66 4.01 21.82
C ASP A 445 -17.16 2.57 21.64
N PHE A 446 -17.33 1.73 22.66
CA PHE A 446 -16.87 0.34 22.63
C PHE A 446 -17.43 -0.49 21.46
N ARG A 447 -18.59 -0.12 20.91
CA ARG A 447 -19.19 -0.77 19.75
C ARG A 447 -18.42 -0.52 18.45
N ILE A 448 -17.62 0.54 18.42
CA ILE A 448 -16.69 0.87 17.35
C ILE A 448 -15.27 0.43 17.75
N ALA A 449 -14.89 0.67 19.00
CA ALA A 449 -13.54 0.40 19.50
C ALA A 449 -13.15 -1.07 19.38
N LEU A 450 -14.01 -2.00 19.82
CA LEU A 450 -13.71 -3.43 19.77
C LEU A 450 -13.61 -3.95 18.31
N PRO A 451 -14.55 -3.68 17.40
CA PRO A 451 -14.41 -4.07 15.99
C PRO A 451 -13.17 -3.48 15.31
N ALA A 452 -12.89 -2.19 15.54
CA ALA A 452 -11.70 -1.54 15.01
C ALA A 452 -10.41 -2.17 15.55
N PHE A 453 -10.34 -2.41 16.86
CA PHE A 453 -9.22 -3.08 17.51
C PHE A 453 -8.98 -4.48 16.92
N LEU A 454 -10.03 -5.30 16.82
CA LEU A 454 -9.92 -6.64 16.24
C LEU A 454 -9.46 -6.58 14.77
N THR A 455 -10.00 -5.65 13.96
CA THR A 455 -9.53 -5.44 12.59
C THR A 455 -8.03 -5.18 12.56
N ILE A 456 -7.53 -4.31 13.42
CA ILE A 456 -6.13 -3.87 13.44
C ILE A 456 -5.19 -4.99 13.88
N ILE A 457 -5.50 -5.68 14.99
CA ILE A 457 -4.56 -6.63 15.59
C ILE A 457 -4.60 -8.02 14.95
N VAL A 458 -5.77 -8.48 14.50
CA VAL A 458 -5.89 -9.83 13.94
C VAL A 458 -5.10 -9.96 12.63
N MET A 459 -4.98 -8.88 11.83
CA MET A 459 -4.20 -8.92 10.58
C MET A 459 -2.75 -9.37 10.79
N PRO A 460 -1.91 -8.69 11.59
CA PRO A 460 -0.53 -9.11 11.80
C PRO A 460 -0.42 -10.41 12.61
N PHE A 461 -1.30 -10.64 13.60
CA PHE A 461 -1.19 -11.82 14.45
C PHE A 461 -1.62 -13.13 13.80
N THR A 462 -2.50 -13.07 12.80
CA THR A 462 -2.88 -14.23 11.99
C THR A 462 -2.20 -14.27 10.63
N TYR A 463 -1.36 -13.26 10.35
CA TYR A 463 -0.70 -13.08 9.06
C TYR A 463 -1.69 -13.04 7.88
N SER A 464 -2.89 -12.47 8.11
CA SER A 464 -3.98 -12.45 7.14
C SER A 464 -4.84 -11.18 7.25
N ILE A 465 -4.89 -10.41 6.17
CA ILE A 465 -5.74 -9.21 6.07
C ILE A 465 -7.22 -9.59 6.18
N ALA A 466 -7.64 -10.68 5.52
CA ALA A 466 -9.02 -11.13 5.54
C ALA A 466 -9.51 -11.50 6.94
N ASN A 467 -8.65 -12.16 7.74
CA ASN A 467 -9.00 -12.51 9.12
C ASN A 467 -9.30 -11.26 9.95
N GLY A 468 -8.49 -10.19 9.80
CA GLY A 468 -8.73 -8.93 10.49
C GLY A 468 -10.02 -8.24 10.04
N ILE A 469 -10.27 -8.16 8.72
CA ILE A 469 -11.50 -7.57 8.19
C ILE A 469 -12.72 -8.38 8.69
N GLY A 470 -12.67 -9.71 8.59
CA GLY A 470 -13.74 -10.59 9.03
C GLY A 470 -14.06 -10.46 10.51
N ALA A 471 -13.02 -10.48 11.37
CA ALA A 471 -13.18 -10.30 12.81
C ALA A 471 -13.84 -8.95 13.14
N GLY A 472 -13.41 -7.87 12.47
CA GLY A 472 -14.00 -6.54 12.64
C GLY A 472 -15.45 -6.46 12.19
N PHE A 473 -15.77 -6.98 11.02
CA PHE A 473 -17.13 -6.89 10.47
C PHE A 473 -18.12 -7.75 11.26
N ILE A 474 -17.75 -8.98 11.60
CA ILE A 474 -18.59 -9.86 12.43
C ILE A 474 -18.85 -9.22 13.80
N SER A 475 -17.80 -8.74 14.48
CA SER A 475 -17.93 -8.13 15.80
C SER A 475 -18.75 -6.82 15.76
N TYR A 476 -18.61 -6.00 14.70
CA TYR A 476 -19.41 -4.80 14.51
C TYR A 476 -20.90 -5.10 14.39
N VAL A 477 -21.26 -6.03 13.48
CA VAL A 477 -22.64 -6.43 13.26
C VAL A 477 -23.24 -7.06 14.51
N PHE A 478 -22.48 -7.93 15.18
CA PHE A 478 -22.88 -8.57 16.44
C PHE A 478 -23.16 -7.55 17.54
N LEU A 479 -22.23 -6.61 17.78
CA LEU A 479 -22.40 -5.58 18.81
C LEU A 479 -23.57 -4.62 18.50
N ALA A 480 -23.78 -4.29 17.23
CA ALA A 480 -24.93 -3.49 16.82
C ALA A 480 -26.25 -4.23 17.07
N ALA A 481 -26.29 -5.54 16.83
CA ALA A 481 -27.47 -6.37 17.10
C ALA A 481 -27.81 -6.43 18.61
N VAL A 482 -26.82 -6.77 19.44
CA VAL A 482 -26.99 -6.92 20.88
C VAL A 482 -27.34 -5.58 21.56
N SER A 483 -26.80 -4.46 21.04
CA SER A 483 -27.09 -3.12 21.57
C SER A 483 -28.43 -2.52 21.06
N GLY A 484 -29.27 -3.30 20.38
CA GLY A 484 -30.56 -2.86 19.85
C GLY A 484 -30.47 -1.91 18.65
N ARG A 485 -29.29 -1.76 18.05
CA ARG A 485 -29.03 -0.90 16.88
C ARG A 485 -28.93 -1.65 15.56
N ALA A 486 -29.45 -2.87 15.47
CA ALA A 486 -29.43 -3.67 14.25
C ALA A 486 -29.96 -2.93 13.01
N LYS A 487 -30.97 -2.06 13.20
CA LYS A 487 -31.58 -1.26 12.12
C LYS A 487 -30.67 -0.15 11.58
N THR A 488 -29.63 0.27 12.30
CA THR A 488 -28.69 1.29 11.84
C THR A 488 -27.58 0.69 10.96
N VAL A 489 -27.43 -0.62 10.96
CA VAL A 489 -26.45 -1.34 10.14
C VAL A 489 -26.99 -1.50 8.72
N HIS A 490 -26.19 -1.07 7.73
CA HIS A 490 -26.59 -1.21 6.34
C HIS A 490 -26.78 -2.69 5.97
N PRO A 491 -27.83 -3.07 5.20
CA PRO A 491 -28.11 -4.48 4.86
C PRO A 491 -26.91 -5.23 4.25
N LEU A 492 -26.13 -4.58 3.39
CA LEU A 492 -24.92 -5.18 2.81
C LEU A 492 -23.88 -5.59 3.85
N MET A 493 -23.78 -4.90 4.99
CA MET A 493 -22.87 -5.29 6.07
C MET A 493 -23.26 -6.62 6.72
N TRP A 494 -24.57 -6.90 6.81
CA TRP A 494 -25.05 -8.21 7.26
C TRP A 494 -24.64 -9.31 6.30
N VAL A 495 -24.82 -9.08 4.98
CA VAL A 495 -24.41 -10.05 3.95
C VAL A 495 -22.92 -10.35 4.03
N VAL A 496 -22.08 -9.31 4.13
CA VAL A 496 -20.62 -9.47 4.21
C VAL A 496 -20.21 -10.16 5.51
N ALA A 497 -20.82 -9.80 6.66
CA ALA A 497 -20.53 -10.45 7.93
C ALA A 497 -20.90 -11.94 7.90
N VAL A 498 -22.05 -12.32 7.33
CA VAL A 498 -22.45 -13.73 7.14
C VAL A 498 -21.48 -14.46 6.21
N ALA A 499 -21.01 -13.83 5.14
CA ALA A 499 -20.00 -14.41 4.25
C ALA A 499 -18.69 -14.69 5.00
N PHE A 500 -18.26 -13.80 5.90
CA PHE A 500 -17.10 -14.04 6.77
C PHE A 500 -17.31 -15.12 7.82
N VAL A 501 -18.52 -15.24 8.38
CA VAL A 501 -18.85 -16.37 9.25
C VAL A 501 -18.70 -17.68 8.47
N GLY A 502 -19.21 -17.75 7.23
CA GLY A 502 -18.98 -18.87 6.33
C GLY A 502 -17.50 -19.14 6.09
N TYR A 503 -16.71 -18.07 5.80
CA TYR A 503 -15.27 -18.18 5.60
C TYR A 503 -14.55 -18.82 6.80
N PHE A 504 -14.84 -18.40 8.03
CA PHE A 504 -14.23 -18.97 9.23
C PHE A 504 -14.77 -20.39 9.57
N ALA A 505 -15.98 -20.70 9.14
CA ALA A 505 -16.62 -22.00 9.41
C ALA A 505 -16.18 -23.11 8.44
N VAL A 506 -15.52 -22.80 7.32
CA VAL A 506 -15.15 -23.78 6.29
C VAL A 506 -14.28 -24.90 6.88
N GLY A 507 -13.20 -24.57 7.60
CA GLY A 507 -12.32 -25.58 8.20
C GLY A 507 -13.04 -26.51 9.19
N PRO A 508 -13.77 -25.99 10.19
CA PRO A 508 -14.60 -26.81 11.07
C PRO A 508 -15.67 -27.62 10.32
N ILE A 509 -16.32 -27.06 9.29
CA ILE A 509 -17.33 -27.77 8.50
C ILE A 509 -16.69 -28.91 7.70
N GLU A 510 -15.58 -28.69 7.02
CA GLU A 510 -14.87 -29.76 6.29
C GLU A 510 -14.41 -30.88 7.23
N ALA A 511 -14.01 -30.56 8.45
CA ALA A 511 -13.63 -31.55 9.46
C ALA A 511 -14.79 -32.42 9.93
N LEU A 512 -16.04 -31.91 9.85
CA LEU A 512 -17.24 -32.68 10.20
C LEU A 512 -17.66 -33.66 9.10
N PHE A 513 -17.22 -33.46 7.86
CA PHE A 513 -17.57 -34.31 6.71
C PHE A 513 -16.42 -35.24 6.28
N ARG A 514 -15.29 -35.21 6.96
CA ARG A 514 -14.18 -36.15 6.84
C ARG A 514 -14.25 -37.21 7.93
#